data_c5e82972009ab0eb0e1b4dc2a5a4ae8f
#
_entry.id   c5e82972009ab0eb0e1b4dc2a5a4ae8f
#
_cell.length_a   1.000
_cell.length_b   1.000
_cell.length_c   1.000
_cell.angle_alpha   90.00
_cell.angle_beta   90.00
_cell.angle_gamma   90.00
#
_symmetry.space_group_name_H-M   'P 1'
#
loop_
_entity.id
_entity.type
_entity.pdbx_description
1 polymer ?
#
loop_
_entity_poly.entity_id
_entity_poly.type
_entity_poly.pdbx_seq_one_letter_code
_entity_poly.pdbx_strand_id
1 'polypeptide(L)'
;MDFVFIPLLGQIVFNCFIEKYRNRNFYRMIVLPSSSNRFSLTVLLLFVLSMPGCANVRGFLNESLPFPMHTADGIERNDFVVAKDVDVIGRLAMIRVEEGDTLPDIARHFSLGLNTVSAANPGVDIWVPEAGERLLLPMSFILPDAPRKGIVINQATMRLFHFKGNANLLEVSTYPVGIGTEERPTPMGKMYISRKKHLPTWYVPASIAADHRKKGDPLPPSVPPGPDNPLGEHALYLSRITYLIHGTNKPASVGLRATNGCIRLYPEDVARLFENTPVKTPVKIVNQPYLAGQRDGIVYLEAHTPFEESGTANWKKVYAKLKKIEKASGIALDWKKVKDVVIEARGFPVPVSAIPPGSDMAMVEPLKLWHPSRLHGKPDVPEFQTDAWYVLAATLTDKVDARRLAAIINHQGPPIPARVLSKGGRHRVLAGPFENRRAARNAAKRLKIDLELEGVVFET
;
A
#
# COMPACT_ATOMS: atom_id res chain seq x y z
N MET A 1 -29.55 -2.07 -24.80
CA MET A 1 -28.81 -2.93 -23.83
C MET A 1 -27.36 -2.52 -23.94
N ASP A 2 -27.02 -1.38 -23.38
CA ASP A 2 -25.74 -0.74 -23.63
C ASP A 2 -24.94 -0.78 -22.34
N PHE A 3 -23.89 -1.61 -22.35
CA PHE A 3 -22.88 -1.63 -21.32
C PHE A 3 -22.00 -0.37 -21.50
N VAL A 4 -22.18 0.60 -20.61
CA VAL A 4 -21.27 1.74 -20.53
C VAL A 4 -19.98 1.27 -19.85
N PHE A 5 -18.93 1.12 -20.64
CA PHE A 5 -17.56 0.88 -20.18
C PHE A 5 -17.04 2.11 -19.42
N ILE A 6 -16.47 1.91 -18.25
CA ILE A 6 -15.77 2.93 -17.45
C ILE A 6 -14.27 2.82 -17.75
N PRO A 7 -13.68 3.71 -18.56
CA PRO A 7 -12.25 3.69 -18.81
C PRO A 7 -11.47 4.72 -17.98
N LEU A 8 -10.30 4.33 -17.54
CA LEU A 8 -9.07 5.02 -17.17
C LEU A 8 -8.51 4.90 -15.76
N LEU A 9 -9.27 4.85 -14.68
CA LEU A 9 -8.70 4.36 -13.41
C LEU A 9 -9.04 2.88 -13.19
N GLY A 10 -10.16 2.45 -13.74
CA GLY A 10 -10.54 1.04 -13.81
C GLY A 10 -9.67 0.23 -14.77
N GLN A 11 -9.25 0.77 -15.91
CA GLN A 11 -8.46 0.01 -16.89
C GLN A 11 -7.02 -0.26 -16.46
N ILE A 12 -6.35 0.65 -15.75
CA ILE A 12 -4.98 0.39 -15.27
C ILE A 12 -4.98 -0.68 -14.18
N VAL A 13 -6.01 -0.72 -13.34
CA VAL A 13 -6.18 -1.78 -12.31
C VAL A 13 -6.89 -3.00 -12.90
N PHE A 14 -7.82 -2.82 -13.85
CA PHE A 14 -8.66 -3.87 -14.43
C PHE A 14 -7.93 -4.68 -15.52
N ASN A 15 -7.15 -4.08 -16.41
CA ASN A 15 -6.42 -4.82 -17.44
C ASN A 15 -5.29 -5.67 -16.88
N CYS A 16 -4.62 -5.24 -15.80
CA CYS A 16 -3.64 -6.08 -15.11
C CYS A 16 -4.29 -7.29 -14.41
N PHE A 17 -5.59 -7.23 -14.09
CA PHE A 17 -6.32 -8.27 -13.35
C PHE A 17 -7.07 -9.25 -14.26
N ILE A 18 -7.65 -8.80 -15.37
CA ILE A 18 -8.51 -9.65 -16.23
C ILE A 18 -7.71 -10.65 -17.07
N GLU A 19 -6.53 -10.30 -17.57
CA GLU A 19 -5.71 -11.26 -18.35
C GLU A 19 -5.19 -12.42 -17.49
N LYS A 20 -4.97 -12.22 -16.19
CA LYS A 20 -4.46 -13.26 -15.28
C LYS A 20 -5.50 -14.27 -14.82
N TYR A 21 -6.81 -13.96 -14.94
CA TYR A 21 -7.90 -14.82 -14.42
C TYR A 21 -8.75 -15.51 -15.48
N ARG A 22 -8.51 -15.27 -16.77
CA ARG A 22 -9.33 -15.86 -17.85
C ARG A 22 -9.12 -17.36 -18.09
N ASN A 23 -8.18 -18.03 -17.42
CA ASN A 23 -7.78 -19.41 -17.71
C ASN A 23 -7.70 -20.35 -16.49
N ARG A 24 -8.65 -20.32 -15.56
CA ARG A 24 -8.75 -21.43 -14.58
C ARG A 24 -10.19 -21.69 -14.15
N ASN A 25 -10.87 -22.57 -14.89
CA ASN A 25 -12.01 -23.34 -14.38
C ASN A 25 -11.49 -24.50 -13.55
N PHE A 26 -11.82 -24.56 -12.25
CA PHE A 26 -11.89 -25.80 -11.50
C PHE A 26 -12.89 -25.64 -10.35
N TYR A 27 -14.12 -26.12 -10.58
CA TYR A 27 -15.06 -26.44 -9.52
C TYR A 27 -14.77 -27.86 -9.00
N ARG A 28 -14.59 -28.01 -7.72
CA ARG A 28 -14.91 -29.28 -7.04
C ARG A 28 -15.48 -28.98 -5.66
N MET A 29 -16.74 -29.33 -5.54
CA MET A 29 -17.58 -29.35 -4.35
C MET A 29 -17.14 -30.50 -3.45
N ILE A 30 -16.90 -30.26 -2.16
CA ILE A 30 -16.83 -31.33 -1.14
C ILE A 30 -17.81 -30.96 -0.04
N VAL A 31 -18.78 -31.86 0.15
CA VAL A 31 -19.79 -31.85 1.21
C VAL A 31 -19.17 -32.43 2.47
N LEU A 32 -19.38 -31.80 3.63
CA LEU A 32 -19.04 -32.35 4.95
C LEU A 32 -20.30 -32.77 5.69
N PRO A 33 -20.29 -33.89 6.43
CA PRO A 33 -21.41 -34.27 7.28
C PRO A 33 -21.27 -33.68 8.71
N SER A 34 -22.43 -33.37 9.26
CA SER A 34 -22.65 -32.92 10.64
C SER A 34 -22.54 -34.11 11.62
N SER A 35 -21.94 -33.90 12.78
CA SER A 35 -22.29 -34.63 13.99
C SER A 35 -22.07 -33.81 15.26
N SER A 36 -23.16 -33.71 16.00
CA SER A 36 -23.27 -33.18 17.36
C SER A 36 -22.61 -34.10 18.38
N ASN A 37 -21.98 -33.56 19.41
CA ASN A 37 -22.11 -34.10 20.76
C ASN A 37 -21.68 -33.07 21.83
N ARG A 38 -22.61 -32.86 22.75
CA ARG A 38 -22.45 -32.18 24.04
C ARG A 38 -21.94 -33.16 25.07
N PHE A 39 -21.00 -32.76 25.95
CA PHE A 39 -20.90 -33.20 27.38
C PHE A 39 -19.86 -32.28 28.05
N SER A 40 -20.26 -31.55 28.93
CA SER A 40 -20.41 -31.56 30.39
C SER A 40 -19.19 -31.03 31.14
N LEU A 41 -19.49 -29.99 31.88
CA LEU A 41 -18.75 -29.26 32.93
C LEU A 41 -18.32 -30.18 34.07
N THR A 42 -17.18 -30.01 34.71
CA THR A 42 -17.03 -29.74 36.15
C THR A 42 -15.65 -30.14 36.68
N VAL A 43 -15.05 -29.23 37.47
CA VAL A 43 -14.15 -29.42 38.65
C VAL A 43 -12.70 -29.87 38.35
N LEU A 44 -11.71 -29.00 38.60
CA LEU A 44 -10.85 -29.06 39.79
C LEU A 44 -10.03 -27.76 39.95
N LEU A 45 -10.32 -27.12 41.07
CA LEU A 45 -9.51 -26.07 41.69
C LEU A 45 -8.51 -26.75 42.66
N LEU A 46 -7.37 -26.07 42.93
CA LEU A 46 -6.39 -26.35 43.98
C LEU A 46 -5.21 -27.27 43.64
N PHE A 47 -4.07 -26.64 43.32
CA PHE A 47 -2.85 -26.86 44.06
C PHE A 47 -1.91 -25.64 43.94
N VAL A 48 -1.88 -24.83 45.00
CA VAL A 48 -0.90 -23.76 45.22
C VAL A 48 0.09 -24.28 46.26
N LEU A 49 1.37 -23.88 46.09
CA LEU A 49 2.43 -23.78 47.07
C LEU A 49 3.52 -24.89 47.08
N SER A 50 4.68 -24.31 46.86
CA SER A 50 6.00 -24.66 47.36
C SER A 50 6.98 -25.26 46.37
N MET A 51 7.90 -24.41 45.89
CA MET A 51 9.36 -24.63 45.89
C MET A 51 10.11 -23.30 45.75
N PRO A 52 11.11 -22.99 46.54
CA PRO A 52 11.98 -21.83 46.39
C PRO A 52 13.14 -22.17 45.45
N GLY A 53 13.26 -21.40 44.39
CA GLY A 53 14.40 -21.48 43.48
C GLY A 53 14.73 -20.08 42.98
N CYS A 54 15.69 -19.41 43.64
CA CYS A 54 16.32 -18.22 43.08
C CYS A 54 17.03 -18.59 41.77
N ALA A 55 16.41 -18.26 40.65
CA ALA A 55 17.05 -18.28 39.35
C ALA A 55 16.91 -16.91 38.72
N ASN A 56 18.05 -16.31 38.44
CA ASN A 56 18.33 -15.03 37.80
C ASN A 56 17.25 -14.48 36.85
N VAL A 57 16.49 -13.50 37.33
CA VAL A 57 15.59 -12.64 36.53
C VAL A 57 16.39 -11.49 35.89
N ARG A 58 17.57 -11.71 35.40
CA ARG A 58 18.41 -10.69 34.74
C ARG A 58 18.65 -10.92 33.25
N GLY A 59 17.93 -11.85 32.61
CA GLY A 59 18.07 -12.17 31.18
C GLY A 59 16.90 -11.82 30.27
N PHE A 60 15.78 -11.24 30.79
CA PHE A 60 14.57 -11.06 30.00
C PHE A 60 14.20 -9.62 29.65
N LEU A 61 15.11 -8.67 29.77
CA LEU A 61 14.84 -7.26 29.46
C LEU A 61 15.73 -6.70 28.35
N ASN A 62 15.98 -7.45 27.27
CA ASN A 62 16.74 -6.87 26.15
C ASN A 62 16.38 -7.46 24.78
N GLU A 63 15.09 -7.59 24.48
CA GLU A 63 14.62 -7.63 23.10
C GLU A 63 13.39 -6.75 23.01
N SER A 64 13.62 -5.45 22.79
CA SER A 64 12.61 -4.56 22.30
C SER A 64 12.26 -4.98 20.89
N LEU A 65 11.26 -5.87 20.75
CA LEU A 65 10.61 -6.12 19.46
C LEU A 65 10.20 -4.75 18.89
N PRO A 66 10.55 -4.44 17.64
CA PRO A 66 10.06 -3.23 16.99
C PRO A 66 8.56 -3.39 16.70
N PHE A 67 7.74 -3.12 17.71
CA PHE A 67 6.32 -2.91 17.47
C PHE A 67 6.17 -1.62 16.67
N PRO A 68 5.26 -1.56 15.69
CA PRO A 68 4.86 -0.28 15.13
C PRO A 68 4.49 0.65 16.27
N MET A 69 5.19 1.78 16.38
CA MET A 69 4.90 2.76 17.42
C MET A 69 3.60 3.45 17.04
N HIS A 70 2.56 3.30 17.88
CA HIS A 70 1.38 4.14 17.78
C HIS A 70 1.84 5.59 17.92
N THR A 71 1.71 6.35 16.85
CA THR A 71 2.04 7.76 16.84
C THR A 71 0.84 8.58 17.30
N ALA A 72 1.07 9.79 17.79
CA ALA A 72 0.00 10.70 18.22
C ALA A 72 -1.01 11.03 17.12
N ASP A 73 -0.63 10.82 15.85
CA ASP A 73 -1.48 10.99 14.66
C ASP A 73 -2.25 9.71 14.27
N GLY A 74 -2.13 8.63 15.05
CA GLY A 74 -2.85 7.36 14.81
C GLY A 74 -2.40 6.58 13.59
N ILE A 75 -1.21 6.87 13.04
CA ILE A 75 -0.65 6.16 11.89
C ILE A 75 0.29 5.06 12.37
N GLU A 76 0.10 3.85 11.87
CA GLU A 76 1.05 2.76 12.08
C GLU A 76 2.28 2.97 11.20
N ARG A 77 3.45 3.16 11.83
CA ARG A 77 4.68 3.43 11.10
C ARG A 77 5.57 2.20 11.00
N ASN A 78 6.20 2.05 9.84
CA ASN A 78 7.16 0.98 9.56
C ASN A 78 8.59 1.48 9.81
N ASP A 79 8.96 1.62 11.10
CA ASP A 79 10.26 2.04 11.59
C ASP A 79 10.95 0.91 12.34
N PHE A 80 12.22 0.69 12.07
CA PHE A 80 12.96 -0.44 12.62
C PHE A 80 14.36 -0.02 13.07
N VAL A 81 14.82 -0.60 14.18
CA VAL A 81 16.22 -0.53 14.61
C VAL A 81 16.76 -1.95 14.60
N VAL A 82 17.71 -2.23 13.74
CA VAL A 82 18.23 -3.59 13.52
C VAL A 82 19.75 -3.61 13.45
N ALA A 83 20.35 -4.79 13.66
CA ALA A 83 21.76 -4.99 13.37
C ALA A 83 22.02 -4.87 11.86
N LYS A 84 23.25 -4.51 11.48
CA LYS A 84 23.59 -4.23 10.07
C LYS A 84 23.54 -5.44 9.15
N ASP A 85 23.67 -6.62 9.68
CA ASP A 85 23.63 -7.90 8.96
C ASP A 85 22.22 -8.47 8.78
N VAL A 86 21.21 -7.87 9.43
CA VAL A 86 19.82 -8.28 9.28
C VAL A 86 19.31 -7.90 7.89
N ASP A 87 18.75 -8.88 7.17
CA ASP A 87 18.16 -8.67 5.85
C ASP A 87 16.65 -8.53 5.90
N VAL A 88 15.96 -9.15 6.85
CA VAL A 88 14.50 -9.21 6.94
C VAL A 88 14.03 -8.41 8.15
N ILE A 89 13.19 -7.41 7.92
CA ILE A 89 12.68 -6.52 8.97
C ILE A 89 11.14 -6.59 9.05
N GLY A 90 10.62 -6.22 10.21
CA GLY A 90 9.16 -6.18 10.42
C GLY A 90 8.52 -7.56 10.60
N ARG A 91 7.20 -7.57 10.65
CA ARG A 91 6.36 -8.76 10.81
C ARG A 91 5.11 -8.64 9.96
N LEU A 92 4.57 -9.77 9.53
CA LEU A 92 3.23 -9.81 8.98
C LEU A 92 2.20 -9.51 10.07
N ALA A 93 1.13 -8.83 9.71
CA ALA A 93 -0.01 -8.60 10.59
C ALA A 93 -1.32 -8.96 9.89
N MET A 94 -2.40 -8.98 10.64
CA MET A 94 -3.73 -9.30 10.15
C MET A 94 -4.76 -8.42 10.84
N ILE A 95 -5.68 -7.89 10.06
CA ILE A 95 -6.81 -7.09 10.54
C ILE A 95 -8.13 -7.69 10.03
N ARG A 96 -9.25 -7.37 10.69
CA ARG A 96 -10.59 -7.62 10.14
C ARG A 96 -11.11 -6.35 9.48
N VAL A 97 -11.67 -6.52 8.29
CA VAL A 97 -12.33 -5.44 7.55
C VAL A 97 -13.61 -5.03 8.26
N GLU A 98 -13.87 -3.74 8.38
CA GLU A 98 -15.14 -3.17 8.85
C GLU A 98 -15.97 -2.64 7.68
N GLU A 99 -17.28 -2.46 7.92
CA GLU A 99 -18.17 -1.95 6.89
C GLU A 99 -17.79 -0.52 6.46
N GLY A 100 -17.65 -0.32 5.14
CA GLY A 100 -17.25 0.97 4.56
C GLY A 100 -15.74 1.21 4.53
N ASP A 101 -14.93 0.20 4.82
CA ASP A 101 -13.50 0.25 4.56
C ASP A 101 -13.20 0.10 3.08
N THR A 102 -12.04 0.63 2.69
CA THR A 102 -11.42 0.37 1.40
C THR A 102 -9.98 -0.08 1.59
N LEU A 103 -9.42 -0.82 0.64
CA LEU A 103 -8.00 -1.19 0.71
C LEU A 103 -7.08 0.05 0.68
N PRO A 104 -7.35 1.14 -0.08
CA PRO A 104 -6.59 2.38 0.01
C PRO A 104 -6.54 3.00 1.42
N ASP A 105 -7.67 2.99 2.17
CA ASP A 105 -7.70 3.52 3.53
C ASP A 105 -6.87 2.66 4.49
N ILE A 106 -7.05 1.34 4.42
CA ILE A 106 -6.28 0.38 5.22
C ILE A 106 -4.79 0.49 4.88
N ALA A 107 -4.44 0.52 3.59
CA ALA A 107 -3.05 0.66 3.15
C ALA A 107 -2.40 1.93 3.71
N ARG A 108 -3.09 3.08 3.63
CA ARG A 108 -2.58 4.36 4.12
C ARG A 108 -2.39 4.34 5.63
N HIS A 109 -3.37 3.83 6.40
CA HIS A 109 -3.29 3.76 7.86
C HIS A 109 -2.07 2.97 8.34
N PHE A 110 -1.74 1.86 7.65
CA PHE A 110 -0.62 0.99 8.01
C PHE A 110 0.68 1.31 7.24
N SER A 111 0.79 2.48 6.60
CA SER A 111 1.95 2.89 5.79
C SER A 111 2.37 1.82 4.78
N LEU A 112 1.38 1.27 4.07
CA LEU A 112 1.52 0.27 3.00
C LEU A 112 1.08 0.88 1.66
N GLY A 113 1.56 0.31 0.55
CA GLY A 113 1.09 0.65 -0.79
C GLY A 113 -0.12 -0.19 -1.19
N LEU A 114 -1.03 0.39 -1.99
CA LEU A 114 -2.21 -0.34 -2.49
C LEU A 114 -1.82 -1.64 -3.20
N ASN A 115 -0.78 -1.60 -4.06
CA ASN A 115 -0.25 -2.79 -4.74
C ASN A 115 0.15 -3.91 -3.78
N THR A 116 0.80 -3.55 -2.67
CA THR A 116 1.32 -4.51 -1.68
C THR A 116 0.18 -5.18 -0.92
N VAL A 117 -0.82 -4.39 -0.49
CA VAL A 117 -2.00 -4.94 0.20
C VAL A 117 -2.82 -5.80 -0.74
N SER A 118 -3.06 -5.37 -1.98
CA SER A 118 -3.83 -6.16 -2.97
C SER A 118 -3.11 -7.45 -3.36
N ALA A 119 -1.78 -7.43 -3.57
CA ALA A 119 -1.02 -8.63 -3.91
C ALA A 119 -0.99 -9.64 -2.76
N ALA A 120 -0.94 -9.17 -1.51
CA ALA A 120 -0.99 -10.03 -0.33
C ALA A 120 -2.38 -10.67 -0.12
N ASN A 121 -3.46 -10.09 -0.67
CA ASN A 121 -4.85 -10.51 -0.50
C ASN A 121 -5.55 -10.69 -1.85
N PRO A 122 -5.17 -11.69 -2.64
CA PRO A 122 -5.77 -11.91 -3.96
C PRO A 122 -7.26 -12.25 -3.84
N GLY A 123 -8.09 -11.59 -4.64
CA GLY A 123 -9.54 -11.79 -4.66
C GLY A 123 -10.34 -10.83 -3.78
N VAL A 124 -9.71 -10.10 -2.87
CA VAL A 124 -10.38 -9.07 -2.07
C VAL A 124 -10.69 -7.85 -2.93
N ASP A 125 -11.95 -7.36 -2.86
CA ASP A 125 -12.35 -6.15 -3.58
C ASP A 125 -11.64 -4.92 -3.02
N ILE A 126 -11.06 -4.09 -3.89
CA ILE A 126 -10.28 -2.92 -3.50
C ILE A 126 -11.13 -1.84 -2.82
N TRP A 127 -12.36 -1.65 -3.31
CA TRP A 127 -13.23 -0.54 -2.93
C TRP A 127 -14.38 -0.92 -2.01
N VAL A 128 -14.77 -2.21 -2.02
CA VAL A 128 -15.87 -2.75 -1.20
C VAL A 128 -15.49 -4.14 -0.68
N PRO A 129 -14.40 -4.26 0.09
CA PRO A 129 -14.05 -5.53 0.72
C PRO A 129 -15.18 -6.00 1.63
N GLU A 130 -15.33 -7.31 1.81
CA GLU A 130 -16.39 -7.89 2.63
C GLU A 130 -16.13 -7.63 4.12
N ALA A 131 -17.13 -7.08 4.82
CA ALA A 131 -17.02 -6.84 6.27
C ALA A 131 -16.84 -8.15 7.04
N GLY A 132 -15.89 -8.19 7.98
CA GLY A 132 -15.49 -9.38 8.73
C GLY A 132 -14.41 -10.24 8.05
N GLU A 133 -14.10 -10.00 6.78
CA GLU A 133 -12.99 -10.66 6.09
C GLU A 133 -11.65 -10.38 6.76
N ARG A 134 -10.75 -11.36 6.75
CA ARG A 134 -9.39 -11.21 7.28
C ARG A 134 -8.46 -10.72 6.21
N LEU A 135 -7.85 -9.59 6.44
CA LEU A 135 -6.89 -8.98 5.52
C LEU A 135 -5.47 -9.12 6.07
N LEU A 136 -4.57 -9.70 5.28
CA LEU A 136 -3.15 -9.77 5.60
C LEU A 136 -2.50 -8.40 5.34
N LEU A 137 -1.80 -7.87 6.33
CA LEU A 137 -0.99 -6.66 6.24
C LEU A 137 0.48 -7.05 6.08
N PRO A 138 1.08 -6.85 4.91
CA PRO A 138 2.46 -7.23 4.63
C PRO A 138 3.45 -6.21 5.19
N MET A 139 3.56 -6.13 6.53
CA MET A 139 4.43 -5.22 7.27
C MET A 139 5.81 -5.84 7.55
N SER A 140 6.19 -6.86 6.80
CA SER A 140 7.53 -7.46 6.77
C SER A 140 8.18 -7.22 5.42
N PHE A 141 9.49 -6.95 5.40
CA PHE A 141 10.21 -6.55 4.19
C PHE A 141 11.61 -7.15 4.15
N ILE A 142 12.08 -7.55 2.96
CA ILE A 142 13.50 -7.84 2.72
C ILE A 142 14.18 -6.56 2.23
N LEU A 143 15.25 -6.16 2.90
CA LEU A 143 16.03 -4.99 2.50
C LEU A 143 16.63 -5.19 1.10
N PRO A 144 16.58 -4.16 0.22
CA PRO A 144 17.11 -4.27 -1.14
C PRO A 144 18.62 -4.48 -1.16
N ASP A 145 19.11 -5.20 -2.16
CA ASP A 145 20.54 -5.37 -2.45
C ASP A 145 21.14 -4.05 -2.97
N ALA A 146 21.37 -3.13 -2.04
CA ALA A 146 21.91 -1.79 -2.30
C ALA A 146 22.64 -1.28 -1.05
N PRO A 147 23.50 -0.25 -1.16
CA PRO A 147 24.13 0.36 0.00
C PRO A 147 23.08 0.85 1.01
N ARG A 148 23.18 0.41 2.25
CA ARG A 148 22.28 0.79 3.37
C ARG A 148 22.64 2.17 3.93
N LYS A 149 22.51 3.20 3.08
CA LYS A 149 22.86 4.59 3.40
C LYS A 149 21.95 5.57 2.66
N GLY A 150 21.40 6.54 3.38
CA GLY A 150 20.50 7.54 2.80
C GLY A 150 19.21 6.89 2.31
N ILE A 151 18.79 7.14 1.09
CA ILE A 151 17.53 6.68 0.53
C ILE A 151 17.78 5.59 -0.52
N VAL A 152 17.10 4.46 -0.39
CA VAL A 152 17.02 3.42 -1.43
C VAL A 152 15.56 3.25 -1.82
N ILE A 153 15.27 3.33 -3.12
CA ILE A 153 13.91 3.13 -3.65
C ILE A 153 13.94 1.89 -4.53
N ASN A 154 13.16 0.88 -4.19
CA ASN A 154 12.96 -0.29 -5.04
C ASN A 154 11.66 -0.12 -5.82
N GLN A 155 11.75 0.06 -7.12
CA GLN A 155 10.57 0.28 -7.98
C GLN A 155 9.65 -0.94 -7.99
N ALA A 156 10.21 -2.15 -8.08
CA ALA A 156 9.40 -3.37 -8.16
C ALA A 156 8.54 -3.59 -6.91
N THR A 157 9.02 -3.20 -5.74
CA THR A 157 8.27 -3.28 -4.48
C THR A 157 7.44 -2.02 -4.20
N MET A 158 7.63 -0.95 -5.02
CA MET A 158 7.06 0.38 -4.80
C MET A 158 7.28 0.86 -3.35
N ARG A 159 8.51 0.73 -2.86
CA ARG A 159 8.88 1.08 -1.49
C ARG A 159 10.20 1.83 -1.42
N LEU A 160 10.22 2.86 -0.59
CA LEU A 160 11.38 3.65 -0.22
C LEU A 160 11.86 3.18 1.14
N PHE A 161 13.17 3.01 1.28
CA PHE A 161 13.88 2.74 2.53
C PHE A 161 14.80 3.91 2.84
N HIS A 162 14.63 4.52 4.00
CA HIS A 162 15.49 5.59 4.49
C HIS A 162 16.37 5.04 5.60
N PHE A 163 17.66 4.94 5.32
CA PHE A 163 18.67 4.38 6.20
C PHE A 163 19.41 5.46 6.95
N LYS A 164 19.41 5.36 8.26
CA LYS A 164 20.23 6.12 9.20
C LYS A 164 20.98 5.13 10.09
N GLY A 165 21.89 5.60 10.91
CA GLY A 165 22.56 4.77 11.91
C GLY A 165 24.04 5.01 12.01
N ASN A 166 24.65 4.30 12.95
CA ASN A 166 26.06 4.36 13.29
C ASN A 166 26.81 3.07 12.88
N ALA A 167 27.96 2.79 13.51
CA ALA A 167 28.78 1.64 13.18
C ALA A 167 28.08 0.28 13.39
N ASN A 168 27.21 0.14 14.39
CA ASN A 168 26.66 -1.14 14.84
C ASN A 168 25.18 -1.33 14.54
N LEU A 169 24.37 -0.27 14.61
CA LEU A 169 22.92 -0.30 14.41
C LEU A 169 22.50 0.45 13.16
N LEU A 170 21.44 -0.02 12.56
CA LEU A 170 20.80 0.55 11.40
C LEU A 170 19.36 0.92 11.76
N GLU A 171 19.03 2.22 11.66
CA GLU A 171 17.68 2.69 11.72
C GLU A 171 17.12 2.68 10.30
N VAL A 172 15.98 2.05 10.09
CA VAL A 172 15.32 1.91 8.80
C VAL A 172 13.89 2.40 8.92
N SER A 173 13.58 3.51 8.27
CA SER A 173 12.19 3.95 8.04
C SER A 173 11.76 3.54 6.64
N THR A 174 10.59 2.93 6.47
CA THR A 174 10.11 2.55 5.14
C THR A 174 8.80 3.25 4.81
N TYR A 175 8.64 3.61 3.54
CA TYR A 175 7.49 4.33 3.02
C TYR A 175 7.02 3.72 1.71
N PRO A 176 5.72 3.48 1.50
CA PRO A 176 5.18 3.11 0.20
C PRO A 176 5.32 4.28 -0.78
N VAL A 177 5.50 3.98 -2.06
CA VAL A 177 5.65 5.01 -3.09
C VAL A 177 4.81 4.72 -4.33
N GLY A 178 4.25 5.77 -4.93
CA GLY A 178 3.81 5.74 -6.31
C GLY A 178 4.98 6.08 -7.23
N ILE A 179 5.05 5.43 -8.39
CA ILE A 179 6.15 5.58 -9.36
C ILE A 179 5.65 5.92 -10.76
N GLY A 180 6.58 6.16 -11.68
CA GLY A 180 6.28 6.45 -13.08
C GLY A 180 5.50 5.34 -13.79
N THR A 181 4.67 5.75 -14.75
CA THR A 181 3.99 4.82 -15.68
C THR A 181 5.01 4.10 -16.55
N GLU A 182 4.55 3.19 -17.39
CA GLU A 182 5.38 2.49 -18.36
C GLU A 182 5.95 3.45 -19.40
N GLU A 183 5.14 4.37 -19.89
CA GLU A 183 5.53 5.37 -20.89
C GLU A 183 6.46 6.46 -20.31
N ARG A 184 6.40 6.67 -19.00
CA ARG A 184 7.18 7.69 -18.28
C ARG A 184 7.78 7.12 -17.01
N PRO A 185 8.75 6.18 -17.13
CA PRO A 185 9.27 5.43 -16.01
C PRO A 185 10.11 6.30 -15.06
N THR A 186 10.11 5.93 -13.79
CA THR A 186 11.04 6.47 -12.82
C THR A 186 12.47 6.03 -13.16
N PRO A 187 13.45 6.95 -13.26
CA PRO A 187 14.82 6.60 -13.69
C PRO A 187 15.55 5.83 -12.59
N MET A 188 16.24 4.77 -12.97
CA MET A 188 17.15 4.03 -12.08
C MET A 188 18.50 4.73 -11.93
N GLY A 189 19.25 4.36 -10.90
CA GLY A 189 20.63 4.75 -10.72
C GLY A 189 20.93 5.49 -9.41
N LYS A 190 22.08 6.18 -9.37
CA LYS A 190 22.55 6.95 -8.22
C LYS A 190 22.20 8.42 -8.41
N MET A 191 21.66 9.04 -7.39
CA MET A 191 21.27 10.44 -7.31
C MET A 191 21.55 10.94 -5.89
N TYR A 192 21.24 12.21 -5.62
CA TYR A 192 21.21 12.79 -4.28
C TYR A 192 20.12 13.85 -4.20
N ILE A 193 19.72 14.22 -2.99
CA ILE A 193 18.79 15.32 -2.75
C ILE A 193 19.53 16.65 -3.02
N SER A 194 19.16 17.33 -4.08
CA SER A 194 19.81 18.59 -4.49
C SER A 194 19.28 19.81 -3.74
N ARG A 195 17.98 19.83 -3.47
CA ARG A 195 17.30 20.87 -2.69
C ARG A 195 15.97 20.37 -2.14
N LYS A 196 15.39 21.09 -1.20
CA LYS A 196 14.09 20.83 -0.58
C LYS A 196 13.22 22.08 -0.67
N LYS A 197 11.90 21.88 -0.79
CA LYS A 197 10.94 22.99 -0.77
C LYS A 197 9.68 22.58 -0.02
N HIS A 198 9.34 23.30 1.03
CA HIS A 198 8.04 23.27 1.68
C HIS A 198 7.10 24.22 0.91
N LEU A 199 5.84 23.82 0.77
CA LEU A 199 4.81 24.50 -0.03
C LEU A 199 5.33 24.86 -1.45
N PRO A 200 5.65 23.83 -2.27
CA PRO A 200 6.17 24.06 -3.60
C PRO A 200 5.08 24.58 -4.55
N THR A 201 5.41 25.52 -5.43
CA THR A 201 4.62 25.78 -6.62
C THR A 201 4.91 24.68 -7.65
N TRP A 202 3.87 24.07 -8.22
CA TRP A 202 4.03 23.14 -9.33
C TRP A 202 4.06 23.90 -10.65
N TYR A 203 5.20 23.95 -11.29
CA TYR A 203 5.32 24.44 -12.67
C TYR A 203 4.98 23.29 -13.61
N VAL A 204 3.92 23.47 -14.41
CA VAL A 204 3.34 22.40 -15.22
C VAL A 204 4.26 22.07 -16.39
N PRO A 205 4.81 20.85 -16.48
CA PRO A 205 5.64 20.46 -17.62
C PRO A 205 4.87 20.53 -18.94
N ALA A 206 5.53 20.96 -20.02
CA ALA A 206 4.89 21.13 -21.33
C ALA A 206 4.21 19.86 -21.85
N SER A 207 4.82 18.69 -21.60
CA SER A 207 4.22 17.39 -21.96
C SER A 207 2.91 17.11 -21.23
N ILE A 208 2.85 17.40 -19.92
CA ILE A 208 1.64 17.22 -19.11
C ILE A 208 0.55 18.22 -19.55
N ALA A 209 0.94 19.49 -19.76
CA ALA A 209 0.02 20.49 -20.29
C ALA A 209 -0.58 20.10 -21.67
N ALA A 210 0.22 19.48 -22.53
CA ALA A 210 -0.23 18.97 -23.83
C ALA A 210 -1.23 17.82 -23.67
N ASP A 211 -0.98 16.86 -22.77
CA ASP A 211 -1.87 15.73 -22.53
C ASP A 211 -3.22 16.18 -21.95
N HIS A 212 -3.20 17.12 -21.01
CA HIS A 212 -4.43 17.71 -20.45
C HIS A 212 -5.23 18.50 -21.49
N ARG A 213 -4.58 19.27 -22.38
CA ARG A 213 -5.27 19.94 -23.48
C ARG A 213 -6.01 18.96 -24.40
N LYS A 214 -5.38 17.81 -24.71
CA LYS A 214 -6.04 16.77 -25.54
C LYS A 214 -7.30 16.20 -24.87
N LYS A 215 -7.36 16.20 -23.55
CA LYS A 215 -8.51 15.74 -22.75
C LYS A 215 -9.57 16.85 -22.53
N GLY A 216 -9.38 18.04 -23.09
CA GLY A 216 -10.28 19.18 -22.85
C GLY A 216 -10.16 19.80 -21.45
N ASP A 217 -9.06 19.57 -20.76
CA ASP A 217 -8.76 20.08 -19.42
C ASP A 217 -7.45 20.88 -19.40
N PRO A 218 -7.40 22.06 -20.00
CA PRO A 218 -6.18 22.85 -20.05
C PRO A 218 -5.74 23.27 -18.66
N LEU A 219 -4.50 22.93 -18.30
CA LEU A 219 -3.88 23.32 -17.04
C LEU A 219 -3.26 24.73 -17.14
N PRO A 220 -3.24 25.51 -16.03
CA PRO A 220 -2.50 26.76 -15.95
C PRO A 220 -0.97 26.47 -16.04
N PRO A 221 -0.16 27.49 -16.38
CA PRO A 221 1.31 27.32 -16.43
C PRO A 221 1.93 26.88 -15.10
N SER A 222 1.28 27.22 -13.99
CA SER A 222 1.69 26.80 -12.64
C SER A 222 0.49 26.68 -11.72
N VAL A 223 0.62 25.79 -10.70
CA VAL A 223 -0.35 25.63 -9.62
C VAL A 223 0.34 26.03 -8.31
N PRO A 224 -0.18 27.04 -7.58
CA PRO A 224 0.38 27.47 -6.30
C PRO A 224 0.22 26.38 -5.24
N PRO A 225 0.85 26.51 -4.06
CA PRO A 225 0.58 25.67 -2.90
C PRO A 225 -0.92 25.65 -2.56
N GLY A 226 -1.44 24.50 -2.21
CA GLY A 226 -2.85 24.30 -1.86
C GLY A 226 -3.35 22.91 -2.24
N PRO A 227 -4.65 22.63 -1.98
CA PRO A 227 -5.24 21.29 -2.15
C PRO A 227 -5.24 20.82 -3.61
N ASP A 228 -5.22 21.72 -4.58
CA ASP A 228 -5.16 21.38 -6.01
C ASP A 228 -3.75 21.06 -6.50
N ASN A 229 -2.72 21.31 -5.68
CA ASN A 229 -1.34 21.09 -6.09
C ASN A 229 -0.97 19.60 -6.02
N PRO A 230 -0.64 18.94 -7.15
CA PRO A 230 -0.32 17.51 -7.18
C PRO A 230 1.00 17.16 -6.49
N LEU A 231 1.86 18.13 -6.17
CA LEU A 231 3.09 17.89 -5.40
C LEU A 231 2.83 17.80 -3.89
N GLY A 232 1.64 18.18 -3.41
CA GLY A 232 1.36 18.30 -1.99
C GLY A 232 2.21 19.42 -1.35
N GLU A 233 2.46 19.30 -0.05
CA GLU A 233 3.11 20.37 0.74
C GLU A 233 4.64 20.26 0.78
N HIS A 234 5.22 19.11 0.44
CA HIS A 234 6.66 18.87 0.55
C HIS A 234 7.25 18.26 -0.71
N ALA A 235 8.38 18.77 -1.16
CA ALA A 235 9.12 18.26 -2.30
C ALA A 235 10.64 18.21 -2.02
N LEU A 236 11.25 17.05 -2.29
CA LEU A 236 12.70 16.84 -2.29
C LEU A 236 13.13 16.64 -3.75
N TYR A 237 13.93 17.55 -4.26
CA TYR A 237 14.40 17.55 -5.65
C TYR A 237 15.64 16.66 -5.78
N LEU A 238 15.63 15.77 -6.77
CA LEU A 238 16.78 14.92 -7.07
C LEU A 238 17.84 15.67 -7.88
N SER A 239 19.09 15.19 -7.86
CA SER A 239 20.18 15.72 -8.68
C SER A 239 19.94 15.51 -10.18
N ARG A 240 19.11 14.55 -10.58
CA ARG A 240 18.61 14.43 -11.94
C ARG A 240 17.43 15.39 -12.12
N ILE A 241 17.64 16.38 -12.96
CA ILE A 241 16.68 17.47 -13.22
C ILE A 241 15.32 16.88 -13.61
N THR A 242 14.22 17.49 -13.13
CA THR A 242 12.82 17.15 -13.33
C THR A 242 12.27 16.04 -12.44
N TYR A 243 13.08 15.28 -11.70
CA TYR A 243 12.61 14.23 -10.82
C TYR A 243 12.59 14.67 -9.35
N LEU A 244 11.52 14.30 -8.67
CA LEU A 244 11.24 14.67 -7.29
C LEU A 244 10.75 13.46 -6.49
N ILE A 245 10.97 13.54 -5.17
CA ILE A 245 10.22 12.79 -4.17
C ILE A 245 9.27 13.83 -3.55
N HIS A 246 7.96 13.60 -3.61
CA HIS A 246 6.97 14.62 -3.22
C HIS A 246 5.70 14.01 -2.63
N GLY A 247 4.89 14.83 -1.99
CA GLY A 247 3.57 14.46 -1.51
C GLY A 247 2.55 14.28 -2.62
N THR A 248 1.29 14.30 -2.25
CA THR A 248 0.21 14.15 -3.23
C THR A 248 -1.11 14.71 -2.72
N ASN A 249 -1.95 15.18 -3.63
CA ASN A 249 -3.38 15.40 -3.40
C ASN A 249 -4.24 14.19 -3.83
N LYS A 250 -3.61 13.08 -4.29
CA LYS A 250 -4.26 11.82 -4.69
C LYS A 250 -3.68 10.63 -3.91
N PRO A 251 -3.93 10.51 -2.59
CA PRO A 251 -3.31 9.47 -1.73
C PRO A 251 -3.55 8.04 -2.22
N ALA A 252 -4.74 7.71 -2.73
CA ALA A 252 -5.05 6.38 -3.26
C ALA A 252 -4.17 5.92 -4.43
N SER A 253 -3.32 6.81 -4.97
CA SER A 253 -2.35 6.48 -6.02
C SER A 253 -0.97 6.05 -5.49
N VAL A 254 -0.76 6.02 -4.17
CA VAL A 254 0.47 5.48 -3.57
C VAL A 254 0.44 3.96 -3.65
N GLY A 255 1.53 3.38 -4.14
CA GLY A 255 1.59 1.95 -4.51
C GLY A 255 1.10 1.68 -5.93
N LEU A 256 1.02 2.69 -6.80
CA LEU A 256 0.65 2.53 -8.22
C LEU A 256 1.70 3.13 -9.16
N ARG A 257 1.73 2.63 -10.40
CA ARG A 257 2.44 3.25 -11.53
C ARG A 257 1.57 4.35 -12.13
N ALA A 258 1.56 5.52 -11.51
CA ALA A 258 0.59 6.58 -11.83
C ALA A 258 1.21 7.99 -11.93
N THR A 259 2.53 8.10 -12.00
CA THR A 259 3.21 9.40 -12.11
C THR A 259 3.92 9.56 -13.46
N ASN A 260 4.40 10.77 -13.74
CA ASN A 260 5.25 11.07 -14.89
C ASN A 260 6.74 10.86 -14.55
N GLY A 261 7.07 9.85 -13.74
CA GLY A 261 8.43 9.47 -13.36
C GLY A 261 8.88 9.97 -11.98
N CYS A 262 8.17 10.88 -11.34
CA CYS A 262 8.44 11.31 -9.97
C CYS A 262 8.00 10.25 -8.96
N ILE A 263 8.53 10.34 -7.74
CA ILE A 263 8.25 9.44 -6.64
C ILE A 263 7.23 10.12 -5.71
N ARG A 264 6.06 9.52 -5.58
CA ARG A 264 4.93 10.05 -4.82
C ARG A 264 4.80 9.32 -3.48
N LEU A 265 4.64 10.06 -2.38
CA LEU A 265 4.39 9.53 -1.05
C LEU A 265 3.06 10.04 -0.50
N TYR A 266 2.55 9.39 0.54
CA TYR A 266 1.49 9.96 1.36
C TYR A 266 1.91 11.32 1.95
N PRO A 267 0.98 12.25 2.19
CA PRO A 267 1.30 13.58 2.73
C PRO A 267 2.09 13.53 4.05
N GLU A 268 1.68 12.67 4.96
CA GLU A 268 2.31 12.43 6.25
C GLU A 268 3.72 11.81 6.14
N ASP A 269 3.89 10.88 5.18
CA ASP A 269 5.17 10.20 4.96
C ASP A 269 6.21 11.15 4.35
N VAL A 270 5.80 11.96 3.36
CA VAL A 270 6.74 12.93 2.75
C VAL A 270 7.11 14.04 3.72
N ALA A 271 6.20 14.50 4.58
CA ALA A 271 6.50 15.50 5.61
C ALA A 271 7.60 14.99 6.53
N ARG A 272 7.44 13.76 7.05
CA ARG A 272 8.43 13.11 7.90
C ARG A 272 9.76 12.85 7.19
N LEU A 273 9.72 12.36 5.96
CA LEU A 273 10.93 12.16 5.15
C LEU A 273 11.65 13.49 4.91
N PHE A 274 10.90 14.55 4.63
CA PHE A 274 11.42 15.89 4.40
C PHE A 274 12.19 16.41 5.61
N GLU A 275 11.63 16.33 6.80
CA GLU A 275 12.28 16.77 8.04
C GLU A 275 13.58 16.00 8.29
N ASN A 276 13.56 14.71 8.08
CA ASN A 276 14.61 13.77 8.41
C ASN A 276 15.69 13.59 7.33
N THR A 277 15.60 14.28 6.19
CA THR A 277 16.52 14.11 5.05
C THR A 277 17.27 15.40 4.75
N PRO A 278 18.57 15.50 5.06
CA PRO A 278 19.41 16.62 4.67
C PRO A 278 19.60 16.71 3.15
N VAL A 279 19.89 17.91 2.64
CA VAL A 279 20.43 18.12 1.28
C VAL A 279 21.75 17.35 1.16
N LYS A 280 22.06 16.84 -0.03
CA LYS A 280 23.18 15.93 -0.34
C LYS A 280 22.99 14.48 0.13
N THR A 281 21.90 14.13 0.80
CA THR A 281 21.58 12.73 1.10
C THR A 281 21.61 11.88 -0.18
N PRO A 282 22.38 10.78 -0.23
CA PRO A 282 22.44 9.92 -1.40
C PRO A 282 21.09 9.20 -1.61
N VAL A 283 20.72 9.07 -2.88
CA VAL A 283 19.51 8.34 -3.31
C VAL A 283 19.93 7.28 -4.33
N LYS A 284 19.53 6.04 -4.10
CA LYS A 284 19.72 4.93 -5.04
C LYS A 284 18.36 4.39 -5.45
N ILE A 285 18.08 4.35 -6.74
CA ILE A 285 16.85 3.75 -7.28
C ILE A 285 17.23 2.45 -7.99
N VAL A 286 16.57 1.34 -7.61
CA VAL A 286 16.77 -0.01 -8.12
C VAL A 286 15.44 -0.61 -8.58
N ASN A 287 15.50 -1.71 -9.34
CA ASN A 287 14.35 -2.51 -9.72
C ASN A 287 14.67 -3.98 -9.41
N GLN A 288 14.22 -4.47 -8.25
CA GLN A 288 14.51 -5.80 -7.71
C GLN A 288 13.19 -6.48 -7.32
N PRO A 289 12.52 -7.15 -8.26
CA PRO A 289 11.25 -7.82 -7.99
C PRO A 289 11.39 -9.07 -7.12
N TYR A 290 12.59 -9.64 -7.02
CA TYR A 290 12.89 -10.78 -6.18
C TYR A 290 13.98 -10.40 -5.19
N LEU A 291 13.71 -10.64 -3.90
CA LEU A 291 14.63 -10.36 -2.80
C LEU A 291 14.79 -11.61 -1.95
N ALA A 292 16.02 -11.94 -1.57
CA ALA A 292 16.31 -13.03 -0.65
C ALA A 292 17.10 -12.49 0.56
N GLY A 293 16.80 -13.00 1.75
CA GLY A 293 17.44 -12.59 2.98
C GLY A 293 17.33 -13.64 4.07
N GLN A 294 18.07 -13.42 5.15
CA GLN A 294 18.05 -14.29 6.33
C GLN A 294 17.67 -13.50 7.58
N ARG A 295 16.95 -14.16 8.48
CA ARG A 295 16.71 -13.73 9.85
C ARG A 295 16.53 -14.96 10.75
N ASP A 296 17.20 -15.00 11.89
CA ASP A 296 17.05 -16.02 12.92
C ASP A 296 17.23 -17.47 12.39
N GLY A 297 18.19 -17.66 11.48
CA GLY A 297 18.48 -18.96 10.86
C GLY A 297 17.45 -19.41 9.81
N ILE A 298 16.49 -18.58 9.48
CA ILE A 298 15.47 -18.84 8.44
C ILE A 298 15.81 -18.05 7.19
N VAL A 299 15.72 -18.70 6.04
CA VAL A 299 15.89 -18.07 4.72
C VAL A 299 14.52 -17.69 4.17
N TYR A 300 14.39 -16.44 3.75
CA TYR A 300 13.18 -15.87 3.19
C TYR A 300 13.37 -15.45 1.73
N LEU A 301 12.29 -15.57 0.97
CA LEU A 301 12.16 -15.04 -0.38
C LEU A 301 10.93 -14.12 -0.43
N GLU A 302 11.12 -12.92 -0.97
CA GLU A 302 10.06 -11.98 -1.30
C GLU A 302 9.99 -11.85 -2.82
N ALA A 303 8.79 -12.01 -3.39
CA ALA A 303 8.58 -11.94 -4.82
C ALA A 303 7.44 -10.98 -5.16
N HIS A 304 7.70 -10.12 -6.13
CA HIS A 304 6.76 -9.20 -6.75
C HIS A 304 6.64 -9.49 -8.24
N THR A 305 5.53 -9.12 -8.86
CA THR A 305 5.37 -9.21 -10.31
C THR A 305 6.41 -8.31 -10.98
N PRO A 306 7.33 -8.86 -11.81
CA PRO A 306 8.33 -8.05 -12.50
C PRO A 306 7.68 -7.10 -13.51
N PHE A 307 8.30 -5.95 -13.76
CA PHE A 307 8.03 -5.19 -14.97
C PHE A 307 8.60 -5.99 -16.16
N GLU A 308 7.88 -6.10 -17.25
CA GLU A 308 8.10 -7.06 -18.36
C GLU A 308 9.57 -7.14 -18.84
N GLU A 309 10.30 -6.04 -18.85
CA GLU A 309 11.66 -5.95 -19.36
C GLU A 309 12.76 -6.52 -18.45
N SER A 310 12.48 -6.79 -17.16
CA SER A 310 13.53 -7.08 -16.17
C SER A 310 13.46 -8.44 -15.47
N GLY A 311 12.40 -9.21 -15.66
CA GLY A 311 12.08 -10.39 -14.85
C GLY A 311 13.17 -11.48 -14.87
N THR A 312 13.65 -11.90 -16.02
CA THR A 312 14.60 -13.02 -16.16
C THR A 312 15.98 -12.72 -15.58
N ALA A 313 16.50 -11.50 -15.79
CA ALA A 313 17.81 -11.11 -15.27
C ALA A 313 17.81 -11.00 -13.74
N ASN A 314 16.73 -10.49 -13.17
CA ASN A 314 16.56 -10.39 -11.72
C ASN A 314 16.40 -11.76 -11.07
N TRP A 315 15.68 -12.69 -11.70
CA TRP A 315 15.57 -14.06 -11.23
C TRP A 315 16.94 -14.77 -11.15
N LYS A 316 17.77 -14.68 -12.19
CA LYS A 316 19.11 -15.28 -12.18
C LYS A 316 19.96 -14.78 -10.99
N LYS A 317 19.86 -13.49 -10.66
CA LYS A 317 20.60 -12.90 -9.53
C LYS A 317 20.14 -13.47 -8.18
N VAL A 318 18.82 -13.49 -7.94
CA VAL A 318 18.28 -13.99 -6.67
C VAL A 318 18.46 -15.51 -6.52
N TYR A 319 18.34 -16.25 -7.62
CA TYR A 319 18.64 -17.68 -7.63
C TYR A 319 20.10 -17.95 -7.22
N ALA A 320 21.05 -17.21 -7.79
CA ALA A 320 22.46 -17.31 -7.41
C ALA A 320 22.68 -16.92 -5.93
N LYS A 321 21.98 -15.90 -5.43
CA LYS A 321 22.03 -15.50 -4.01
C LYS A 321 21.49 -16.61 -3.10
N LEU A 322 20.34 -17.20 -3.43
CA LEU A 322 19.77 -18.32 -2.67
C LEU A 322 20.70 -19.51 -2.64
N LYS A 323 21.32 -19.89 -3.77
CA LYS A 323 22.33 -20.96 -3.83
C LYS A 323 23.56 -20.65 -2.97
N LYS A 324 24.01 -19.39 -2.96
CA LYS A 324 25.13 -18.95 -2.12
C LYS A 324 24.77 -19.05 -0.62
N ILE A 325 23.56 -18.63 -0.26
CA ILE A 325 23.05 -18.74 1.11
C ILE A 325 22.99 -20.21 1.53
N GLU A 326 22.36 -21.09 0.73
CA GLU A 326 22.24 -22.52 0.97
C GLU A 326 23.63 -23.16 1.23
N LYS A 327 24.61 -22.84 0.36
CA LYS A 327 25.98 -23.36 0.50
C LYS A 327 26.72 -22.81 1.73
N ALA A 328 26.56 -21.52 2.04
CA ALA A 328 27.29 -20.88 3.14
C ALA A 328 26.71 -21.22 4.51
N SER A 329 25.39 -21.35 4.63
CA SER A 329 24.73 -21.65 5.90
C SER A 329 24.56 -23.15 6.17
N GLY A 330 24.66 -24.01 5.15
CA GLY A 330 24.30 -25.43 5.25
C GLY A 330 22.79 -25.69 5.38
N ILE A 331 21.95 -24.66 5.30
CA ILE A 331 20.50 -24.74 5.46
C ILE A 331 19.90 -25.15 4.11
N ALA A 332 19.24 -26.31 4.05
CA ALA A 332 18.56 -26.77 2.85
C ALA A 332 17.35 -25.90 2.52
N LEU A 333 17.18 -25.54 1.25
CA LEU A 333 16.04 -24.77 0.76
C LEU A 333 14.99 -25.69 0.13
N ASP A 334 13.73 -25.38 0.41
CA ASP A 334 12.60 -25.98 -0.31
C ASP A 334 12.43 -25.30 -1.69
N TRP A 335 13.06 -25.88 -2.70
CA TRP A 335 13.06 -25.35 -4.07
C TRP A 335 11.68 -25.44 -4.75
N LYS A 336 10.79 -26.29 -4.26
CA LYS A 336 9.39 -26.30 -4.71
C LYS A 336 8.71 -25.03 -4.20
N LYS A 337 8.82 -24.75 -2.90
CA LYS A 337 8.28 -23.55 -2.27
C LYS A 337 8.86 -22.27 -2.86
N VAL A 338 10.17 -22.24 -3.17
CA VAL A 338 10.82 -21.12 -3.89
C VAL A 338 10.09 -20.83 -5.21
N LYS A 339 9.76 -21.86 -6.00
CA LYS A 339 9.01 -21.68 -7.26
C LYS A 339 7.59 -21.16 -7.01
N ASP A 340 6.91 -21.72 -6.03
CA ASP A 340 5.53 -21.31 -5.67
C ASP A 340 5.49 -19.83 -5.27
N VAL A 341 6.42 -19.36 -4.43
CA VAL A 341 6.55 -17.94 -4.02
C VAL A 341 6.77 -17.02 -5.22
N VAL A 342 7.61 -17.41 -6.18
CA VAL A 342 7.87 -16.64 -7.40
C VAL A 342 6.62 -16.55 -8.29
N ILE A 343 5.87 -17.65 -8.41
CA ILE A 343 4.65 -17.70 -9.22
C ILE A 343 3.53 -16.88 -8.59
N GLU A 344 3.35 -16.99 -7.27
CA GLU A 344 2.32 -16.27 -6.53
C GLU A 344 2.61 -14.76 -6.48
N ALA A 345 3.87 -14.36 -6.36
CA ALA A 345 4.35 -12.96 -6.32
C ALA A 345 3.53 -12.07 -5.35
N ARG A 346 3.29 -12.58 -4.12
CA ARG A 346 2.40 -11.93 -3.13
C ARG A 346 3.02 -10.71 -2.44
N GLY A 347 4.28 -10.40 -2.68
CA GLY A 347 4.92 -9.15 -2.27
C GLY A 347 5.30 -9.06 -0.79
N PHE A 348 5.53 -10.18 -0.12
CA PHE A 348 6.05 -10.23 1.25
C PHE A 348 7.02 -11.39 1.46
N PRO A 349 7.90 -11.32 2.48
CA PRO A 349 8.85 -12.38 2.79
C PRO A 349 8.16 -13.68 3.19
N VAL A 350 8.48 -14.77 2.50
CA VAL A 350 8.00 -16.12 2.80
C VAL A 350 9.18 -17.02 3.17
N PRO A 351 9.13 -17.76 4.29
CA PRO A 351 10.17 -18.73 4.63
C PRO A 351 10.30 -19.79 3.54
N VAL A 352 11.51 -20.01 3.01
CA VAL A 352 11.84 -21.03 1.98
C VAL A 352 12.84 -22.07 2.47
N SER A 353 13.18 -22.05 3.74
CA SER A 353 13.94 -23.10 4.44
C SER A 353 13.09 -23.71 5.54
N ALA A 354 13.56 -24.82 6.14
CA ALA A 354 12.99 -25.33 7.37
C ALA A 354 13.09 -24.26 8.48
N ILE A 355 12.10 -24.25 9.36
CA ILE A 355 12.11 -23.41 10.56
C ILE A 355 12.84 -24.21 11.65
N PRO A 356 13.95 -23.71 12.23
CA PRO A 356 14.68 -24.42 13.25
C PRO A 356 13.79 -24.72 14.48
N PRO A 357 13.97 -25.89 15.13
CA PRO A 357 13.29 -26.16 16.41
C PRO A 357 13.62 -25.08 17.45
N GLY A 358 12.61 -24.63 18.17
CA GLY A 358 12.77 -23.55 19.17
C GLY A 358 12.77 -22.12 18.60
N SER A 359 12.60 -21.93 17.27
CA SER A 359 12.36 -20.62 16.70
C SER A 359 11.08 -20.01 17.27
N ASP A 360 11.11 -18.69 17.49
CA ASP A 360 9.89 -17.97 17.90
C ASP A 360 8.87 -17.99 16.76
N MET A 361 7.90 -18.91 16.86
CA MET A 361 6.80 -19.02 15.89
C MET A 361 5.99 -17.72 15.76
N ALA A 362 6.01 -16.88 16.81
CA ALA A 362 5.38 -15.58 16.76
C ALA A 362 5.98 -14.66 15.67
N MET A 363 7.22 -14.93 15.23
CA MET A 363 7.86 -14.18 14.13
C MET A 363 7.40 -14.65 12.75
N VAL A 364 6.80 -15.82 12.64
CA VAL A 364 6.33 -16.41 11.37
C VAL A 364 4.81 -16.23 11.20
N GLU A 365 4.07 -16.25 12.31
CA GLU A 365 2.62 -16.04 12.31
C GLU A 365 2.28 -14.53 12.26
N PRO A 366 1.25 -14.13 11.49
CA PRO A 366 0.80 -12.74 11.46
C PRO A 366 0.27 -12.28 12.82
N LEU A 367 0.69 -11.08 13.24
CA LEU A 367 0.12 -10.40 14.40
C LEU A 367 -1.36 -10.13 14.17
N LYS A 368 -2.20 -10.42 15.13
CA LYS A 368 -3.62 -10.00 15.11
C LYS A 368 -3.69 -8.57 15.62
N LEU A 369 -4.05 -7.63 14.75
CA LEU A 369 -4.28 -6.25 15.11
C LEU A 369 -5.77 -5.98 15.30
N TRP A 370 -6.08 -5.06 16.21
CA TRP A 370 -7.42 -4.51 16.34
C TRP A 370 -7.65 -3.45 15.27
N HIS A 371 -8.87 -3.41 14.73
CA HIS A 371 -9.25 -2.33 13.83
C HIS A 371 -9.29 -1.01 14.62
N PRO A 372 -8.65 0.07 14.14
CA PRO A 372 -8.75 1.38 14.79
C PRO A 372 -10.17 1.91 14.65
N SER A 373 -10.62 2.74 15.61
CA SER A 373 -11.95 3.35 15.57
C SER A 373 -12.21 4.15 14.27
N ARG A 374 -11.15 4.64 13.64
CA ARG A 374 -11.15 5.27 12.31
C ARG A 374 -9.82 5.06 11.63
N LEU A 375 -9.87 4.66 10.36
CA LEU A 375 -8.67 4.58 9.52
C LEU A 375 -8.16 5.99 9.19
N HIS A 376 -6.84 6.18 9.30
CA HIS A 376 -6.20 7.45 8.95
C HIS A 376 -6.41 7.78 7.47
N GLY A 377 -6.83 9.01 7.20
CA GLY A 377 -7.04 9.49 5.84
C GLY A 377 -8.29 8.95 5.13
N LYS A 378 -9.13 8.18 5.82
CA LYS A 378 -10.46 7.80 5.32
C LYS A 378 -11.27 9.08 5.02
N PRO A 379 -11.77 9.25 3.79
CA PRO A 379 -12.49 10.44 3.39
C PRO A 379 -13.71 10.72 4.27
N ASP A 380 -13.92 11.98 4.62
CA ASP A 380 -15.14 12.42 5.25
C ASP A 380 -16.26 12.51 4.24
N VAL A 381 -17.38 11.87 4.54
CA VAL A 381 -18.62 11.98 3.76
C VAL A 381 -19.67 12.63 4.65
N PRO A 382 -19.85 13.96 4.55
CA PRO A 382 -20.84 14.71 5.36
C PRO A 382 -22.24 14.11 5.23
N GLU A 383 -23.08 14.19 6.25
CA GLU A 383 -24.45 13.70 6.17
C GLU A 383 -25.23 14.36 5.03
N PHE A 384 -26.27 13.66 4.54
CA PHE A 384 -27.14 14.22 3.50
C PHE A 384 -27.85 15.47 4.05
N GLN A 385 -27.79 16.56 3.29
CA GLN A 385 -28.36 17.85 3.65
C GLN A 385 -29.47 18.20 2.65
N THR A 386 -30.58 18.70 3.15
CA THR A 386 -31.55 19.45 2.37
C THR A 386 -31.03 20.88 2.16
N ASP A 387 -31.42 21.54 1.09
CA ASP A 387 -30.97 22.89 0.72
C ASP A 387 -29.46 22.93 0.34
N ALA A 388 -28.96 21.86 -0.26
CA ALA A 388 -27.59 21.75 -0.74
C ALA A 388 -27.55 21.30 -2.21
N TRP A 389 -26.43 21.58 -2.87
CA TRP A 389 -26.18 21.16 -4.25
C TRP A 389 -25.53 19.80 -4.31
N TYR A 390 -25.98 18.98 -5.26
CA TYR A 390 -25.45 17.63 -5.48
C TYR A 390 -25.19 17.39 -6.98
N VAL A 391 -24.37 16.38 -7.25
CA VAL A 391 -24.22 15.79 -8.57
C VAL A 391 -24.71 14.34 -8.51
N LEU A 392 -25.75 14.02 -9.26
CA LEU A 392 -26.13 12.62 -9.51
C LEU A 392 -25.09 12.04 -10.48
N ALA A 393 -24.15 11.27 -9.96
CA ALA A 393 -23.07 10.68 -10.76
C ALA A 393 -23.56 9.45 -11.54
N ALA A 394 -24.40 8.60 -10.91
CA ALA A 394 -25.00 7.44 -11.57
C ALA A 394 -26.26 6.96 -10.84
N THR A 395 -27.07 6.14 -11.54
CA THR A 395 -28.14 5.34 -10.94
C THR A 395 -27.94 3.90 -11.36
N LEU A 396 -27.70 3.02 -10.40
CA LEU A 396 -27.36 1.61 -10.60
C LEU A 396 -28.43 0.70 -9.98
N THR A 397 -28.54 -0.52 -10.47
CA THR A 397 -29.42 -1.56 -9.93
C THR A 397 -28.70 -2.45 -8.92
N ASP A 398 -27.38 -2.57 -9.04
CA ASP A 398 -26.55 -3.28 -8.06
C ASP A 398 -26.07 -2.34 -6.97
N LYS A 399 -26.25 -2.76 -5.70
CA LYS A 399 -25.87 -1.97 -4.53
C LYS A 399 -24.36 -1.96 -4.30
N VAL A 400 -23.68 -3.06 -4.62
CA VAL A 400 -22.22 -3.19 -4.45
C VAL A 400 -21.51 -2.29 -5.47
N ASP A 401 -21.96 -2.30 -6.72
CA ASP A 401 -21.42 -1.41 -7.76
C ASP A 401 -21.66 0.07 -7.43
N ALA A 402 -22.81 0.40 -6.86
CA ALA A 402 -23.09 1.77 -6.41
C ALA A 402 -22.14 2.20 -5.26
N ARG A 403 -21.90 1.31 -4.28
CA ARG A 403 -20.94 1.54 -3.17
C ARG A 403 -19.51 1.66 -3.69
N ARG A 404 -19.12 0.81 -4.64
CA ARG A 404 -17.81 0.85 -5.31
C ARG A 404 -17.59 2.18 -6.01
N LEU A 405 -18.59 2.66 -6.79
CA LEU A 405 -18.49 3.94 -7.46
C LEU A 405 -18.39 5.10 -6.46
N ALA A 406 -19.19 5.10 -5.39
CA ALA A 406 -19.09 6.11 -4.35
C ALA A 406 -17.72 6.11 -3.67
N ALA A 407 -17.16 4.95 -3.37
CA ALA A 407 -15.81 4.80 -2.81
C ALA A 407 -14.74 5.36 -3.78
N ILE A 408 -14.81 5.04 -5.06
CA ILE A 408 -13.89 5.59 -6.09
C ILE A 408 -13.96 7.12 -6.13
N ILE A 409 -15.16 7.70 -6.11
CA ILE A 409 -15.36 9.16 -6.12
C ILE A 409 -14.78 9.80 -4.85
N ASN A 410 -14.99 9.20 -3.67
CA ASN A 410 -14.46 9.68 -2.40
C ASN A 410 -12.92 9.75 -2.38
N HIS A 411 -12.25 8.89 -3.15
CA HIS A 411 -10.79 8.83 -3.22
C HIS A 411 -10.18 9.64 -4.37
N GLN A 412 -11.00 10.44 -5.08
CA GLN A 412 -10.45 11.43 -6.01
C GLN A 412 -9.67 12.50 -5.25
N GLY A 413 -8.67 13.04 -5.85
CA GLY A 413 -7.88 14.10 -5.24
C GLY A 413 -7.96 15.42 -6.04
N PRO A 414 -8.40 16.51 -5.43
CA PRO A 414 -8.96 16.65 -4.07
C PRO A 414 -10.23 15.82 -3.87
N PRO A 415 -10.53 15.37 -2.64
CA PRO A 415 -11.68 14.49 -2.37
C PRO A 415 -13.01 15.11 -2.83
N ILE A 416 -13.89 14.26 -3.37
CA ILE A 416 -15.27 14.61 -3.71
C ILE A 416 -16.15 13.72 -2.82
N PRO A 417 -16.86 14.27 -1.80
CA PRO A 417 -17.73 13.45 -0.97
C PRO A 417 -18.81 12.78 -1.81
N ALA A 418 -18.98 11.47 -1.66
CA ALA A 418 -20.01 10.73 -2.39
C ALA A 418 -20.65 9.66 -1.52
N ARG A 419 -21.95 9.41 -1.74
CA ARG A 419 -22.77 8.45 -1.03
C ARG A 419 -23.77 7.74 -1.93
N VAL A 420 -24.33 6.66 -1.42
CA VAL A 420 -25.40 5.92 -2.10
C VAL A 420 -26.72 6.15 -1.39
N LEU A 421 -27.75 6.60 -2.13
CA LEU A 421 -29.14 6.62 -1.69
C LEU A 421 -29.93 5.55 -2.42
N SER A 422 -30.51 4.61 -1.64
CA SER A 422 -31.26 3.48 -2.17
C SER A 422 -32.76 3.69 -2.01
N LYS A 423 -33.53 3.56 -3.13
CA LYS A 423 -34.99 3.62 -3.12
C LYS A 423 -35.56 2.75 -4.25
N GLY A 424 -36.49 1.87 -3.94
CA GLY A 424 -37.23 1.07 -4.94
C GLY A 424 -36.30 0.21 -5.83
N GLY A 425 -35.28 -0.43 -5.27
CA GLY A 425 -34.35 -1.29 -6.02
C GLY A 425 -33.36 -0.50 -6.91
N ARG A 426 -33.35 0.82 -6.81
CA ARG A 426 -32.37 1.67 -7.49
C ARG A 426 -31.44 2.33 -6.48
N HIS A 427 -30.16 2.41 -6.82
CA HIS A 427 -29.09 2.96 -6.00
C HIS A 427 -28.48 4.17 -6.71
N ARG A 428 -28.78 5.37 -6.18
CA ARG A 428 -28.28 6.64 -6.73
C ARG A 428 -26.96 6.98 -6.05
N VAL A 429 -25.92 7.20 -6.83
CA VAL A 429 -24.63 7.69 -6.36
C VAL A 429 -24.63 9.22 -6.46
N LEU A 430 -24.59 9.88 -5.31
CA LEU A 430 -24.60 11.34 -5.20
C LEU A 430 -23.25 11.84 -4.71
N ALA A 431 -22.65 12.75 -5.45
CA ALA A 431 -21.50 13.53 -4.99
C ALA A 431 -22.00 14.86 -4.36
N GLY A 432 -21.43 15.23 -3.23
CA GLY A 432 -21.82 16.36 -2.40
C GLY A 432 -22.11 15.97 -0.94
N PRO A 433 -22.56 16.95 -0.11
CA PRO A 433 -23.12 18.25 -0.45
C PRO A 433 -22.09 19.27 -0.92
N PHE A 434 -22.52 20.20 -1.77
CA PHE A 434 -21.75 21.37 -2.20
C PHE A 434 -22.49 22.66 -1.79
N GLU A 435 -21.73 23.68 -1.41
CA GLU A 435 -22.27 24.95 -0.91
C GLU A 435 -23.06 25.72 -1.99
N ASN A 436 -22.70 25.55 -3.25
CA ASN A 436 -23.31 26.29 -4.34
C ASN A 436 -23.24 25.54 -5.68
N ARG A 437 -24.06 25.98 -6.63
CA ARG A 437 -24.14 25.40 -7.98
C ARG A 437 -22.81 25.38 -8.73
N ARG A 438 -21.95 26.39 -8.51
CA ARG A 438 -20.62 26.45 -9.16
C ARG A 438 -19.72 25.34 -8.66
N ALA A 439 -19.67 25.09 -7.36
CA ALA A 439 -18.90 24.01 -6.77
C ALA A 439 -19.39 22.63 -7.29
N ALA A 440 -20.71 22.41 -7.34
CA ALA A 440 -21.27 21.20 -7.91
C ALA A 440 -20.93 21.01 -9.41
N ARG A 441 -20.97 22.08 -10.21
CA ARG A 441 -20.55 22.02 -11.63
C ARG A 441 -19.06 21.71 -11.79
N ASN A 442 -18.20 22.25 -10.94
CA ASN A 442 -16.78 21.94 -10.94
C ASN A 442 -16.54 20.46 -10.59
N ALA A 443 -17.25 19.93 -9.60
CA ALA A 443 -17.20 18.51 -9.26
C ALA A 443 -17.71 17.64 -10.43
N ALA A 444 -18.84 17.98 -11.05
CA ALA A 444 -19.35 17.28 -12.24
C ALA A 444 -18.32 17.27 -13.39
N LYS A 445 -17.67 18.42 -13.66
CA LYS A 445 -16.60 18.49 -14.66
C LYS A 445 -15.43 17.57 -14.32
N ARG A 446 -15.00 17.51 -13.06
CA ARG A 446 -13.94 16.59 -12.62
C ARG A 446 -14.36 15.12 -12.77
N LEU A 447 -15.59 14.77 -12.37
CA LEU A 447 -16.10 13.41 -12.55
C LEU A 447 -16.14 13.00 -14.03
N LYS A 448 -16.46 13.92 -14.93
CA LYS A 448 -16.41 13.68 -16.38
C LYS A 448 -14.98 13.45 -16.88
N ILE A 449 -14.03 14.28 -16.46
CA ILE A 449 -12.63 14.21 -16.92
C ILE A 449 -11.90 13.00 -16.32
N ASP A 450 -12.05 12.78 -15.00
CA ASP A 450 -11.28 11.78 -14.27
C ASP A 450 -11.91 10.38 -14.34
N LEU A 451 -13.24 10.27 -14.47
CA LEU A 451 -14.01 9.02 -14.39
C LEU A 451 -14.97 8.79 -15.57
N GLU A 452 -15.01 9.71 -16.53
CA GLU A 452 -15.94 9.70 -17.70
C GLU A 452 -17.43 9.61 -17.30
N LEU A 453 -17.77 10.16 -16.13
CA LEU A 453 -19.13 10.18 -15.61
C LEU A 453 -19.88 11.47 -16.01
N GLU A 454 -21.00 11.33 -16.71
CA GLU A 454 -21.88 12.47 -17.04
C GLU A 454 -22.80 12.77 -15.84
N GLY A 455 -22.33 13.59 -14.93
CA GLY A 455 -23.04 13.94 -13.70
C GLY A 455 -24.12 15.02 -13.92
N VAL A 456 -25.30 14.82 -13.35
CA VAL A 456 -26.41 15.80 -13.37
C VAL A 456 -26.40 16.61 -12.09
N VAL A 457 -26.25 17.94 -12.22
CA VAL A 457 -26.25 18.88 -11.07
C VAL A 457 -27.70 19.23 -10.71
N PHE A 458 -28.05 19.12 -9.43
CA PHE A 458 -29.36 19.49 -8.91
C PHE A 458 -29.28 20.05 -7.49
N GLU A 459 -30.31 20.71 -7.03
CA GLU A 459 -30.52 21.21 -5.68
C GLU A 459 -31.58 20.35 -4.99
N THR A 460 -31.43 20.06 -3.73
CA THR A 460 -32.34 19.22 -2.93
C THR A 460 -33.39 20.04 -2.22
#